data_b962c8403bb6850c915c0d1649b01125
#
_entry.id   b962c8403bb6850c915c0d1649b01125
#
_cell.length_a   1.000
_cell.length_b   1.000
_cell.length_c   1.000
_cell.angle_alpha   90.00
_cell.angle_beta   90.00
_cell.angle_gamma   90.00
#
_symmetry.space_group_name_H-M   'P 1'
#
loop_
_entity.id
_entity.type
_entity.pdbx_description
1 polymer ?
#
loop_
_entity_poly.entity_id
_entity_poly.type
_entity_poly.pdbx_seq_one_letter_code
_entity_poly.pdbx_strand_id
1 'polypeptide(L)'
;MSLNHVRPWRNIYRRKSRQIMVGPVPVGGDAPISVQTMTNTLTTDVKATVAQIQAATEAGADIVRVSVPDEASSKALHEIIPEVSVPIVADIHFHYKRGIEAAEAGAACLRINPGNIGDEKRVKEVIKAARDHNCAIRIGVNAGSLEKHLLEKYGEPCPDAMVESGLDHIKILQDNDFHEFKISCKASDVFMAAAAYQQLADATDAPIHLGITEAGGLVSGTIKSAIGLGNLLWMGIGDTIRVSLSADPVEEVKVGYEILKSLGLRHRGVNIISCPSCARQGFDVIKTVEVLEKRLEHIKTPMSLSIIGCVVNGPGEALMTDVGFTGGGAGHGMVYLAGKQSHKLDNDKMVDHIVEQVEAKAAELDAAANEAAQAAAE
;
A
#
# COMPACT_ATOMS: atom_id res chain seq x y z
N MET A 1 29.90 -19.80 -4.23
CA MET A 1 28.46 -19.74 -3.87
C MET A 1 27.68 -20.27 -5.06
N SER A 2 26.86 -21.28 -4.86
CA SER A 2 26.01 -21.85 -5.91
C SER A 2 24.95 -20.84 -6.32
N LEU A 3 24.79 -20.58 -7.63
CA LEU A 3 23.74 -19.72 -8.19
C LEU A 3 22.33 -20.32 -8.07
N ASN A 4 22.16 -21.41 -7.34
CA ASN A 4 20.90 -22.13 -7.15
C ASN A 4 19.84 -21.36 -6.32
N HIS A 5 20.16 -20.15 -5.85
CA HIS A 5 19.24 -19.28 -5.11
C HIS A 5 18.71 -18.10 -5.94
N VAL A 6 19.03 -18.02 -7.24
CA VAL A 6 18.42 -17.01 -8.11
C VAL A 6 16.97 -17.39 -8.31
N ARG A 7 16.07 -16.53 -7.84
CA ARG A 7 14.62 -16.71 -8.02
C ARG A 7 14.29 -16.74 -9.52
N PRO A 8 13.27 -17.51 -9.90
CA PRO A 8 12.74 -17.42 -11.26
C PRO A 8 12.42 -15.97 -11.61
N TRP A 9 12.79 -15.58 -12.80
CA TRP A 9 12.61 -14.23 -13.30
C TRP A 9 11.13 -13.81 -13.25
N ARG A 10 10.82 -12.65 -12.63
CA ARG A 10 9.50 -12.07 -12.44
C ARG A 10 8.53 -12.84 -11.51
N ASN A 11 8.92 -13.93 -10.88
CA ASN A 11 8.02 -14.66 -10.01
C ASN A 11 8.31 -14.36 -8.53
N ILE A 12 7.33 -13.81 -7.84
CA ILE A 12 7.35 -13.66 -6.39
C ILE A 12 6.37 -14.68 -5.81
N TYR A 13 6.92 -15.66 -5.08
CA TYR A 13 6.09 -16.63 -4.36
C TYR A 13 5.72 -16.04 -3.01
N ARG A 14 4.44 -15.67 -2.86
CA ARG A 14 3.95 -15.11 -1.61
C ARG A 14 3.90 -16.18 -0.52
N ARG A 15 4.26 -15.78 0.71
CA ARG A 15 4.06 -16.58 1.91
C ARG A 15 2.58 -16.94 2.03
N LYS A 16 2.27 -18.20 2.37
CA LYS A 16 0.91 -18.60 2.68
C LYS A 16 0.52 -18.03 4.04
N SER A 17 -0.43 -17.12 4.07
CA SER A 17 -1.08 -16.60 5.26
C SER A 17 -2.55 -16.99 5.27
N ARG A 18 -3.19 -17.03 6.43
CA ARG A 18 -4.65 -17.15 6.45
C ARG A 18 -5.27 -15.86 5.93
N GLN A 19 -6.47 -15.93 5.41
CA GLN A 19 -7.22 -14.75 5.00
C GLN A 19 -8.13 -14.29 6.13
N ILE A 20 -8.18 -12.98 6.37
CA ILE A 20 -9.17 -12.32 7.23
C ILE A 20 -9.89 -11.24 6.45
N MET A 21 -11.00 -10.74 7.00
CA MET A 21 -11.73 -9.64 6.41
C MET A 21 -11.52 -8.35 7.22
N VAL A 22 -11.33 -7.24 6.50
CA VAL A 22 -11.35 -5.87 7.07
C VAL A 22 -12.51 -5.14 6.40
N GLY A 23 -13.69 -5.23 7.00
CA GLY A 23 -14.93 -4.90 6.29
C GLY A 23 -15.06 -5.75 5.01
N PRO A 24 -15.23 -5.15 3.84
CA PRO A 24 -15.31 -5.88 2.56
C PRO A 24 -13.93 -6.25 1.98
N VAL A 25 -12.83 -5.79 2.55
CA VAL A 25 -11.48 -5.98 2.00
C VAL A 25 -10.85 -7.26 2.56
N PRO A 26 -10.59 -8.27 1.71
CA PRO A 26 -9.84 -9.46 2.11
C PRO A 26 -8.36 -9.12 2.29
N VAL A 27 -7.75 -9.64 3.35
CA VAL A 27 -6.33 -9.44 3.68
C VAL A 27 -5.70 -10.79 4.01
N GLY A 28 -4.62 -11.14 3.33
CA GLY A 28 -3.96 -12.44 3.45
C GLY A 28 -4.47 -13.45 2.44
N GLY A 29 -3.97 -14.68 2.52
CA GLY A 29 -4.22 -15.71 1.51
C GLY A 29 -3.75 -15.28 0.12
N ASP A 30 -4.58 -15.49 -0.87
CA ASP A 30 -4.34 -15.10 -2.26
C ASP A 30 -4.90 -13.70 -2.60
N ALA A 31 -5.46 -12.98 -1.62
CA ALA A 31 -6.00 -11.65 -1.82
C ALA A 31 -4.91 -10.66 -2.31
N PRO A 32 -5.27 -9.66 -3.12
CA PRO A 32 -4.34 -8.60 -3.51
C PRO A 32 -3.77 -7.88 -2.28
N ILE A 33 -2.49 -7.51 -2.33
CA ILE A 33 -1.86 -6.75 -1.24
C ILE A 33 -2.54 -5.39 -1.13
N SER A 34 -3.19 -5.12 0.00
CA SER A 34 -3.93 -3.88 0.21
C SER A 34 -3.02 -2.72 0.60
N VAL A 35 -3.33 -1.52 0.08
CA VAL A 35 -2.65 -0.27 0.40
C VAL A 35 -3.47 0.47 1.45
N GLN A 36 -2.88 0.70 2.60
CA GLN A 36 -3.48 1.46 3.70
C GLN A 36 -2.75 2.78 3.89
N THR A 37 -3.50 3.84 4.19
CA THR A 37 -2.95 5.11 4.71
C THR A 37 -3.60 5.49 6.04
N MET A 38 -3.31 6.68 6.54
CA MET A 38 -3.84 7.19 7.80
C MET A 38 -4.09 8.70 7.69
N THR A 39 -5.22 9.15 8.21
CA THR A 39 -5.52 10.58 8.31
C THR A 39 -4.55 11.29 9.28
N ASN A 40 -4.28 12.55 9.01
CA ASN A 40 -3.53 13.45 9.89
C ASN A 40 -4.38 14.62 10.42
N THR A 41 -5.67 14.62 10.09
CA THR A 41 -6.67 15.56 10.65
C THR A 41 -7.00 15.23 12.09
N LEU A 42 -7.51 16.19 12.85
CA LEU A 42 -8.16 15.91 14.12
C LEU A 42 -9.44 15.13 13.85
N THR A 43 -9.59 13.95 14.44
CA THR A 43 -10.75 13.07 14.21
C THR A 43 -12.08 13.75 14.57
N THR A 44 -12.06 14.66 15.54
CA THR A 44 -13.20 15.48 15.92
C THR A 44 -13.60 16.52 14.87
N ASP A 45 -12.74 16.84 13.91
CA ASP A 45 -13.10 17.58 12.71
C ASP A 45 -13.59 16.59 11.64
N VAL A 46 -14.85 16.19 11.77
CA VAL A 46 -15.51 15.21 10.91
C VAL A 46 -15.38 15.58 9.44
N LYS A 47 -15.66 16.85 9.10
CA LYS A 47 -15.66 17.31 7.72
C LYS A 47 -14.27 17.20 7.08
N ALA A 48 -13.23 17.67 7.77
CA ALA A 48 -11.87 17.59 7.28
C ALA A 48 -11.39 16.12 7.17
N THR A 49 -11.76 15.28 8.15
CA THR A 49 -11.40 13.87 8.17
C THR A 49 -12.06 13.10 7.03
N VAL A 50 -13.36 13.30 6.80
CA VAL A 50 -14.09 12.70 5.66
C VAL A 50 -13.48 13.11 4.33
N ALA A 51 -13.21 14.41 4.14
CA ALA A 51 -12.59 14.91 2.90
C ALA A 51 -11.21 14.26 2.65
N GLN A 52 -10.40 14.11 3.69
CA GLN A 52 -9.09 13.47 3.56
C GLN A 52 -9.19 11.96 3.28
N ILE A 53 -10.16 11.25 3.88
CA ILE A 53 -10.43 9.84 3.57
C ILE A 53 -10.87 9.69 2.11
N GLN A 54 -11.76 10.56 1.63
CA GLN A 54 -12.22 10.53 0.24
C GLN A 54 -11.08 10.77 -0.73
N ALA A 55 -10.22 11.77 -0.49
CA ALA A 55 -9.04 12.01 -1.32
C ALA A 55 -8.07 10.81 -1.35
N ALA A 56 -7.82 10.19 -0.19
CA ALA A 56 -7.01 8.97 -0.12
C ALA A 56 -7.66 7.79 -0.87
N THR A 57 -9.00 7.68 -0.82
CA THR A 57 -9.76 6.65 -1.55
C THR A 57 -9.67 6.85 -3.06
N GLU A 58 -9.79 8.07 -3.53
CA GLU A 58 -9.63 8.43 -4.96
C GLU A 58 -8.22 8.09 -5.44
N ALA A 59 -7.20 8.33 -4.61
CA ALA A 59 -5.81 7.93 -4.89
C ALA A 59 -5.63 6.40 -4.90
N GLY A 60 -6.57 5.63 -4.34
CA GLY A 60 -6.60 4.17 -4.37
C GLY A 60 -6.37 3.49 -3.02
N ALA A 61 -6.46 4.18 -1.90
CA ALA A 61 -6.41 3.52 -0.60
C ALA A 61 -7.53 2.48 -0.47
N ASP A 62 -7.17 1.25 -0.11
CA ASP A 62 -8.14 0.18 0.14
C ASP A 62 -8.69 0.25 1.56
N ILE A 63 -7.91 0.77 2.48
CA ILE A 63 -8.19 0.86 3.91
C ILE A 63 -7.64 2.19 4.43
N VAL A 64 -8.38 2.89 5.28
CA VAL A 64 -7.89 4.12 5.92
C VAL A 64 -7.92 3.97 7.44
N ARG A 65 -6.85 4.40 8.11
CA ARG A 65 -6.75 4.42 9.57
C ARG A 65 -7.02 5.83 10.11
N VAL A 66 -7.79 5.88 11.19
CA VAL A 66 -8.16 7.12 11.90
C VAL A 66 -7.76 6.99 13.36
N SER A 67 -7.14 8.03 13.93
CA SER A 67 -6.74 8.04 15.35
C SER A 67 -7.94 8.24 16.27
N VAL A 68 -8.02 7.46 17.36
CA VAL A 68 -9.11 7.54 18.35
C VAL A 68 -8.52 7.67 19.75
N PRO A 69 -7.96 8.84 20.09
CA PRO A 69 -7.29 9.06 21.37
C PRO A 69 -8.26 9.22 22.55
N ASP A 70 -9.48 9.68 22.31
CA ASP A 70 -10.45 10.07 23.33
C ASP A 70 -11.89 9.74 22.95
N GLU A 71 -12.83 10.05 23.85
CA GLU A 71 -14.25 9.80 23.67
C GLU A 71 -14.89 10.68 22.59
N ALA A 72 -14.42 11.92 22.43
CA ALA A 72 -14.93 12.79 21.38
C ALA A 72 -14.59 12.23 20.00
N SER A 73 -13.37 11.68 19.85
CA SER A 73 -12.93 11.01 18.62
C SER A 73 -13.72 9.73 18.34
N SER A 74 -14.03 8.91 19.36
CA SER A 74 -14.86 7.71 19.14
C SER A 74 -16.31 8.07 18.77
N LYS A 75 -16.87 9.13 19.32
CA LYS A 75 -18.19 9.63 18.91
C LYS A 75 -18.18 10.14 17.46
N ALA A 76 -17.12 10.83 17.03
CA ALA A 76 -16.99 11.31 15.67
C ALA A 76 -16.97 10.17 14.62
N LEU A 77 -16.54 8.96 14.99
CA LEU A 77 -16.59 7.81 14.07
C LEU A 77 -18.01 7.47 13.60
N HIS A 78 -19.04 7.68 14.43
CA HIS A 78 -20.44 7.46 14.04
C HIS A 78 -20.90 8.39 12.89
N GLU A 79 -20.25 9.56 12.76
CA GLU A 79 -20.53 10.50 11.69
C GLU A 79 -19.59 10.26 10.48
N ILE A 80 -18.33 9.89 10.73
CA ILE A 80 -17.33 9.68 9.67
C ILE A 80 -17.61 8.40 8.87
N ILE A 81 -17.85 7.26 9.54
CA ILE A 81 -17.94 5.96 8.88
C ILE A 81 -19.05 5.88 7.83
N PRO A 82 -20.26 6.40 8.05
CA PRO A 82 -21.32 6.38 7.04
C PRO A 82 -21.03 7.23 5.78
N GLU A 83 -20.15 8.23 5.88
CA GLU A 83 -19.83 9.16 4.78
C GLU A 83 -18.69 8.69 3.87
N VAL A 84 -18.09 7.51 4.17
CA VAL A 84 -16.93 7.01 3.43
C VAL A 84 -17.17 5.58 2.92
N SER A 85 -16.57 5.26 1.77
CA SER A 85 -16.76 3.95 1.11
C SER A 85 -15.70 2.92 1.47
N VAL A 86 -14.57 3.35 2.05
CA VAL A 86 -13.48 2.45 2.45
C VAL A 86 -13.60 2.04 3.91
N PRO A 87 -13.20 0.82 4.28
CA PRO A 87 -13.20 0.37 5.67
C PRO A 87 -12.23 1.19 6.53
N ILE A 88 -12.70 1.54 7.72
CA ILE A 88 -11.95 2.35 8.68
C ILE A 88 -11.28 1.46 9.71
N VAL A 89 -9.99 1.69 9.95
CA VAL A 89 -9.23 1.14 11.07
C VAL A 89 -9.18 2.18 12.19
N ALA A 90 -9.76 1.90 13.34
CA ALA A 90 -9.68 2.74 14.52
C ALA A 90 -8.36 2.47 15.27
N ASP A 91 -7.55 3.51 15.44
CA ASP A 91 -6.24 3.42 16.12
C ASP A 91 -6.38 3.73 17.62
N ILE A 92 -6.39 2.69 18.42
CA ILE A 92 -6.61 2.74 19.88
C ILE A 92 -5.28 2.50 20.60
N HIS A 93 -4.88 3.40 21.51
CA HIS A 93 -3.60 3.27 22.21
C HIS A 93 -3.74 2.79 23.66
N PHE A 94 -4.57 3.45 24.49
CA PHE A 94 -4.54 3.24 25.95
C PHE A 94 -5.89 2.87 26.58
N HIS A 95 -7.00 3.22 25.94
CA HIS A 95 -8.33 3.11 26.55
C HIS A 95 -9.16 2.03 25.87
N TYR A 96 -9.30 0.87 26.53
CA TYR A 96 -10.08 -0.25 26.01
C TYR A 96 -11.51 0.13 25.59
N LYS A 97 -12.15 1.07 26.32
CA LYS A 97 -13.51 1.57 25.99
C LYS A 97 -13.57 2.20 24.61
N ARG A 98 -12.51 2.90 24.17
CA ARG A 98 -12.45 3.48 22.82
C ARG A 98 -12.47 2.39 21.75
N GLY A 99 -11.89 1.23 22.06
CA GLY A 99 -11.96 0.06 21.16
C GLY A 99 -13.39 -0.49 21.04
N ILE A 100 -14.12 -0.58 22.17
CA ILE A 100 -15.52 -1.02 22.16
C ILE A 100 -16.38 -0.03 21.37
N GLU A 101 -16.30 1.25 21.70
CA GLU A 101 -17.06 2.31 21.04
C GLU A 101 -16.77 2.41 19.53
N ALA A 102 -15.50 2.20 19.14
CA ALA A 102 -15.13 2.20 17.73
C ALA A 102 -15.73 0.99 16.99
N ALA A 103 -15.75 -0.20 17.58
CA ALA A 103 -16.41 -1.37 17.02
C ALA A 103 -17.93 -1.15 16.87
N GLU A 104 -18.58 -0.59 17.91
CA GLU A 104 -20.00 -0.21 17.90
C GLU A 104 -20.31 0.85 16.83
N ALA A 105 -19.39 1.77 16.57
CA ALA A 105 -19.50 2.77 15.50
C ALA A 105 -19.36 2.19 14.09
N GLY A 106 -18.97 0.92 13.95
CA GLY A 106 -18.81 0.25 12.66
C GLY A 106 -17.38 0.26 12.10
N ALA A 107 -16.37 0.51 12.93
CA ALA A 107 -14.97 0.34 12.50
C ALA A 107 -14.72 -1.10 12.03
N ALA A 108 -14.10 -1.25 10.87
CA ALA A 108 -13.81 -2.55 10.29
C ALA A 108 -12.61 -3.27 10.93
N CYS A 109 -11.76 -2.52 11.63
CA CYS A 109 -10.60 -3.08 12.32
C CYS A 109 -10.20 -2.16 13.48
N LEU A 110 -9.82 -2.76 14.62
CA LEU A 110 -9.18 -2.06 15.73
C LEU A 110 -7.68 -2.24 15.67
N ARG A 111 -6.91 -1.17 15.69
CA ARG A 111 -5.46 -1.28 15.94
C ARG A 111 -5.22 -1.13 17.43
N ILE A 112 -4.77 -2.19 18.03
CA ILE A 112 -4.46 -2.29 19.46
C ILE A 112 -3.24 -3.16 19.71
N ASN A 113 -2.69 -3.06 20.92
CA ASN A 113 -1.81 -4.09 21.49
C ASN A 113 -2.56 -4.69 22.70
N PRO A 114 -3.06 -5.94 22.61
CA PRO A 114 -3.90 -6.52 23.65
C PRO A 114 -3.28 -6.46 25.07
N GLY A 115 -1.95 -6.64 25.18
CA GLY A 115 -1.24 -6.52 26.44
C GLY A 115 -1.16 -5.10 27.04
N ASN A 116 -1.48 -4.06 26.25
CA ASN A 116 -1.33 -2.64 26.67
C ASN A 116 -2.67 -1.93 26.97
N ILE A 117 -3.80 -2.58 26.68
CA ILE A 117 -5.13 -1.96 26.85
C ILE A 117 -5.78 -2.25 28.20
N GLY A 118 -5.13 -3.02 29.04
CA GLY A 118 -5.57 -3.28 30.40
C GLY A 118 -5.43 -4.73 30.83
N ASP A 119 -6.17 -5.11 31.88
CA ASP A 119 -6.21 -6.47 32.39
C ASP A 119 -6.97 -7.43 31.44
N GLU A 120 -6.88 -8.73 31.71
CA GLU A 120 -7.51 -9.77 30.90
C GLU A 120 -9.01 -9.59 30.72
N LYS A 121 -9.71 -9.05 31.72
CA LYS A 121 -11.15 -8.77 31.63
C LYS A 121 -11.44 -7.72 30.58
N ARG A 122 -10.67 -6.62 30.53
CA ARG A 122 -10.81 -5.53 29.56
C ARG A 122 -10.47 -5.99 28.16
N VAL A 123 -9.43 -6.81 28.01
CA VAL A 123 -9.08 -7.45 26.72
C VAL A 123 -10.24 -8.28 26.21
N LYS A 124 -10.87 -9.10 27.06
CA LYS A 124 -12.05 -9.90 26.69
C LYS A 124 -13.25 -9.05 26.27
N GLU A 125 -13.47 -7.91 26.93
CA GLU A 125 -14.55 -6.97 26.54
C GLU A 125 -14.31 -6.41 25.14
N VAL A 126 -13.08 -6.02 24.80
CA VAL A 126 -12.74 -5.53 23.45
C VAL A 126 -12.86 -6.63 22.39
N ILE A 127 -12.36 -7.83 22.69
CA ILE A 127 -12.48 -8.99 21.77
C ILE A 127 -13.96 -9.33 21.55
N LYS A 128 -14.79 -9.30 22.61
CA LYS A 128 -16.22 -9.51 22.48
C LYS A 128 -16.87 -8.45 21.58
N ALA A 129 -16.58 -7.18 21.79
CA ALA A 129 -17.10 -6.11 20.92
C ALA A 129 -16.64 -6.28 19.47
N ALA A 130 -15.36 -6.60 19.24
CA ALA A 130 -14.84 -6.86 17.90
C ALA A 130 -15.58 -8.03 17.21
N ARG A 131 -15.86 -9.12 17.94
CA ARG A 131 -16.60 -10.27 17.42
C ARG A 131 -18.07 -9.92 17.13
N ASP A 132 -18.74 -9.24 18.06
CA ASP A 132 -20.15 -8.89 17.94
C ASP A 132 -20.43 -7.95 16.75
N HIS A 133 -19.43 -7.15 16.35
CA HIS A 133 -19.51 -6.18 15.26
C HIS A 133 -18.70 -6.57 14.00
N ASN A 134 -18.25 -7.82 13.88
CA ASN A 134 -17.45 -8.32 12.74
C ASN A 134 -16.20 -7.44 12.46
N CYS A 135 -15.57 -6.95 13.51
CA CYS A 135 -14.42 -6.07 13.45
C CYS A 135 -13.13 -6.88 13.63
N ALA A 136 -12.21 -6.79 12.69
CA ALA A 136 -10.90 -7.42 12.83
C ALA A 136 -10.02 -6.69 13.86
N ILE A 137 -8.94 -7.34 14.29
CA ILE A 137 -7.94 -6.71 15.17
C ILE A 137 -6.59 -6.66 14.46
N ARG A 138 -5.89 -5.53 14.54
CA ARG A 138 -4.49 -5.42 14.14
C ARG A 138 -3.60 -5.22 15.35
N ILE A 139 -2.75 -6.20 15.63
CA ILE A 139 -1.67 -6.08 16.60
C ILE A 139 -0.59 -5.17 16.01
N GLY A 140 -0.18 -4.13 16.75
CA GLY A 140 0.76 -3.12 16.25
C GLY A 140 1.99 -2.95 17.12
N VAL A 141 2.95 -3.87 17.03
CA VAL A 141 4.24 -3.76 17.71
C VAL A 141 5.10 -2.70 17.03
N ASN A 142 5.72 -1.83 17.83
CA ASN A 142 6.70 -0.84 17.39
C ASN A 142 7.94 -0.92 18.28
N ALA A 143 9.12 -0.86 17.68
CA ALA A 143 10.40 -0.89 18.41
C ALA A 143 10.51 0.21 19.49
N GLY A 144 9.97 1.40 19.19
CA GLY A 144 10.00 2.54 20.13
C GLY A 144 9.03 2.47 21.31
N SER A 145 8.17 1.43 21.40
CA SER A 145 7.17 1.27 22.45
C SER A 145 7.00 -0.18 22.91
N LEU A 146 8.12 -0.91 22.95
CA LEU A 146 8.17 -2.27 23.49
C LEU A 146 7.88 -2.28 25.00
N GLU A 147 7.34 -3.39 25.46
CA GLU A 147 7.02 -3.63 26.85
C GLU A 147 8.28 -3.62 27.72
N LYS A 148 8.14 -3.08 28.93
CA LYS A 148 9.27 -2.89 29.84
C LYS A 148 10.00 -4.19 30.17
N HIS A 149 9.28 -5.30 30.38
CA HIS A 149 9.86 -6.58 30.68
C HIS A 149 10.72 -7.14 29.54
N LEU A 150 10.35 -6.85 28.27
CA LEU A 150 11.15 -7.23 27.10
C LEU A 150 12.42 -6.38 26.99
N LEU A 151 12.31 -5.07 27.27
CA LEU A 151 13.49 -4.19 27.32
C LEU A 151 14.45 -4.61 28.45
N GLU A 152 13.94 -5.06 29.60
CA GLU A 152 14.75 -5.61 30.69
C GLU A 152 15.42 -6.94 30.30
N LYS A 153 14.72 -7.80 29.54
CA LYS A 153 15.23 -9.10 29.08
C LYS A 153 16.30 -8.96 28.00
N TYR A 154 16.09 -8.10 27.01
CA TYR A 154 16.94 -7.98 25.84
C TYR A 154 17.95 -6.83 25.90
N GLY A 155 17.79 -5.88 26.85
CA GLY A 155 18.64 -4.73 27.03
C GLY A 155 18.31 -3.54 26.11
N GLU A 156 17.87 -3.80 24.87
CA GLU A 156 17.53 -2.81 23.88
C GLU A 156 16.43 -3.33 22.92
N PRO A 157 15.74 -2.44 22.17
CA PRO A 157 14.87 -2.88 21.09
C PRO A 157 15.64 -3.68 20.03
N CYS A 158 15.22 -4.90 19.77
CA CYS A 158 15.84 -5.79 18.78
C CYS A 158 14.74 -6.64 18.08
N PRO A 159 15.06 -7.28 16.94
CA PRO A 159 14.10 -8.11 16.23
C PRO A 159 13.46 -9.19 17.11
N ASP A 160 14.24 -9.88 17.92
CA ASP A 160 13.75 -10.96 18.79
C ASP A 160 12.76 -10.43 19.84
N ALA A 161 13.02 -9.27 20.46
CA ALA A 161 12.11 -8.64 21.40
C ALA A 161 10.78 -8.22 20.73
N MET A 162 10.85 -7.71 19.49
CA MET A 162 9.67 -7.34 18.73
C MET A 162 8.81 -8.54 18.34
N VAL A 163 9.44 -9.65 17.96
CA VAL A 163 8.75 -10.87 17.60
C VAL A 163 8.11 -11.52 18.83
N GLU A 164 8.82 -11.58 19.97
CA GLU A 164 8.27 -12.09 21.23
C GLU A 164 7.04 -11.28 21.65
N SER A 165 7.12 -9.94 21.66
CA SER A 165 5.96 -9.07 21.90
C SER A 165 4.79 -9.41 20.99
N GLY A 166 5.05 -9.56 19.69
CA GLY A 166 4.04 -9.91 18.71
C GLY A 166 3.37 -11.26 18.99
N LEU A 167 4.15 -12.28 19.29
CA LEU A 167 3.65 -13.62 19.57
C LEU A 167 2.87 -13.69 20.89
N ASP A 168 3.29 -12.96 21.92
CA ASP A 168 2.55 -12.84 23.17
C ASP A 168 1.17 -12.23 22.95
N HIS A 169 1.08 -11.17 22.14
CA HIS A 169 -0.20 -10.56 21.78
C HIS A 169 -1.08 -11.47 20.90
N ILE A 170 -0.48 -12.24 19.97
CA ILE A 170 -1.18 -13.27 19.19
C ILE A 170 -1.77 -14.32 20.14
N LYS A 171 -0.97 -14.80 21.09
CA LYS A 171 -1.41 -15.79 22.05
C LYS A 171 -2.62 -15.31 22.85
N ILE A 172 -2.64 -14.07 23.31
CA ILE A 172 -3.80 -13.51 24.04
C ILE A 172 -5.07 -13.59 23.18
N LEU A 173 -5.01 -13.27 21.88
CA LEU A 173 -6.18 -13.36 21.00
C LEU A 173 -6.61 -14.81 20.77
N GLN A 174 -5.65 -15.72 20.54
CA GLN A 174 -5.92 -17.13 20.32
C GLN A 174 -6.47 -17.83 21.56
N ASP A 175 -5.97 -17.52 22.77
CA ASP A 175 -6.47 -18.04 24.04
C ASP A 175 -7.95 -17.59 24.30
N ASN A 176 -8.40 -16.51 23.63
CA ASN A 176 -9.78 -16.05 23.64
C ASN A 176 -10.58 -16.47 22.38
N ASP A 177 -10.09 -17.45 21.62
CA ASP A 177 -10.72 -17.98 20.40
C ASP A 177 -11.06 -16.85 19.39
N PHE A 178 -10.12 -15.91 19.21
CA PHE A 178 -10.25 -14.84 18.25
C PHE A 178 -9.16 -14.94 17.18
N HIS A 179 -9.57 -15.16 15.91
CA HIS A 179 -8.66 -15.45 14.80
C HIS A 179 -8.71 -14.39 13.69
N GLU A 180 -9.67 -13.45 13.72
CA GLU A 180 -9.79 -12.35 12.76
C GLU A 180 -8.78 -11.23 13.08
N PHE A 181 -7.49 -11.56 13.02
CA PHE A 181 -6.45 -10.58 13.30
C PHE A 181 -5.27 -10.63 12.31
N LYS A 182 -4.62 -9.50 12.16
CA LYS A 182 -3.35 -9.29 11.45
C LYS A 182 -2.34 -8.63 12.37
N ILE A 183 -1.05 -8.69 12.00
CA ILE A 183 0.04 -8.20 12.85
C ILE A 183 1.01 -7.28 12.09
N SER A 184 1.61 -6.34 12.79
CA SER A 184 2.72 -5.52 12.32
C SER A 184 3.81 -5.40 13.38
N CYS A 185 5.09 -5.49 12.95
CA CYS A 185 6.27 -5.23 13.76
C CYS A 185 7.10 -4.15 13.08
N LYS A 186 6.91 -2.89 13.49
CA LYS A 186 7.49 -1.73 12.82
C LYS A 186 8.70 -1.18 13.56
N ALA A 187 9.71 -0.79 12.80
CA ALA A 187 10.84 -0.01 13.28
C ALA A 187 11.17 1.10 12.28
N SER A 188 11.89 2.12 12.72
CA SER A 188 12.44 3.17 11.86
C SER A 188 13.74 2.72 11.17
N ASP A 189 14.44 1.76 11.76
CA ASP A 189 15.58 1.08 11.15
C ASP A 189 15.08 -0.02 10.21
N VAL A 190 15.56 0.01 8.96
CA VAL A 190 15.12 -0.91 7.90
C VAL A 190 15.59 -2.34 8.16
N PHE A 191 16.82 -2.52 8.67
CA PHE A 191 17.36 -3.84 8.96
C PHE A 191 16.61 -4.51 10.13
N MET A 192 16.36 -3.75 11.19
CA MET A 192 15.59 -4.22 12.34
C MET A 192 14.17 -4.62 11.91
N ALA A 193 13.48 -3.76 11.14
CA ALA A 193 12.15 -4.07 10.64
C ALA A 193 12.17 -5.32 9.75
N ALA A 194 13.10 -5.42 8.80
CA ALA A 194 13.19 -6.56 7.90
C ALA A 194 13.43 -7.87 8.66
N ALA A 195 14.38 -7.88 9.61
CA ALA A 195 14.67 -9.06 10.42
C ALA A 195 13.46 -9.49 11.29
N ALA A 196 12.78 -8.53 11.94
CA ALA A 196 11.59 -8.82 12.74
C ALA A 196 10.45 -9.40 11.89
N TYR A 197 10.20 -8.82 10.70
CA TYR A 197 9.17 -9.35 9.81
C TYR A 197 9.49 -10.72 9.22
N GLN A 198 10.76 -11.02 8.94
CA GLN A 198 11.19 -12.34 8.48
C GLN A 198 10.96 -13.41 9.56
N GLN A 199 11.42 -13.15 10.79
CA GLN A 199 11.19 -14.05 11.92
C GLN A 199 9.69 -14.24 12.21
N LEU A 200 8.92 -13.15 12.16
CA LEU A 200 7.48 -13.20 12.36
C LEU A 200 6.77 -14.02 11.26
N ALA A 201 7.22 -13.90 10.03
CA ALA A 201 6.67 -14.64 8.88
C ALA A 201 6.86 -16.15 9.02
N ASP A 202 7.94 -16.57 9.67
CA ASP A 202 8.22 -17.98 9.95
C ASP A 202 7.44 -18.49 11.18
N ALA A 203 7.11 -17.60 12.13
CA ALA A 203 6.52 -17.96 13.41
C ALA A 203 4.98 -18.01 13.42
N THR A 204 4.29 -17.39 12.47
CA THR A 204 2.82 -17.33 12.43
C THR A 204 2.28 -17.34 11.01
N ASP A 205 1.06 -17.84 10.83
CA ASP A 205 0.29 -17.75 9.58
C ASP A 205 -0.59 -16.49 9.50
N ALA A 206 -0.60 -15.66 10.54
CA ALA A 206 -1.38 -14.42 10.54
C ALA A 206 -0.96 -13.49 9.39
N PRO A 207 -1.91 -12.76 8.77
CA PRO A 207 -1.57 -11.76 7.77
C PRO A 207 -0.67 -10.67 8.35
N ILE A 208 0.33 -10.27 7.57
CA ILE A 208 1.34 -9.30 7.98
C ILE A 208 1.07 -7.94 7.33
N HIS A 209 0.96 -6.91 8.17
CA HIS A 209 0.89 -5.53 7.75
C HIS A 209 2.27 -4.88 7.79
N LEU A 210 2.85 -4.68 6.62
CA LEU A 210 4.18 -4.09 6.49
C LEU A 210 4.16 -2.56 6.64
N GLY A 211 5.25 -2.03 7.16
CA GLY A 211 5.51 -0.59 7.19
C GLY A 211 6.84 -0.28 7.86
N ILE A 212 7.54 0.72 7.35
CA ILE A 212 8.65 1.36 8.05
C ILE A 212 8.07 2.57 8.75
N THR A 213 8.22 2.66 10.08
CA THR A 213 7.70 3.79 10.85
C THR A 213 8.68 4.95 10.81
N GLU A 214 8.18 6.19 10.93
CA GLU A 214 9.03 7.39 11.03
C GLU A 214 10.06 7.47 9.90
N ALA A 215 9.61 7.17 8.67
CA ALA A 215 10.53 7.06 7.54
C ALA A 215 11.11 8.42 7.10
N GLY A 216 10.42 9.52 7.39
CA GLY A 216 10.85 10.88 7.07
C GLY A 216 9.99 11.58 6.02
N GLY A 217 10.51 12.66 5.43
CA GLY A 217 9.82 13.42 4.39
C GLY A 217 9.65 12.66 3.08
N LEU A 218 8.98 13.28 2.11
CA LEU A 218 8.56 12.63 0.86
C LEU A 218 9.70 11.84 0.18
N VAL A 219 10.83 12.45 -0.10
CA VAL A 219 11.94 11.78 -0.82
C VAL A 219 12.62 10.72 0.04
N SER A 220 13.12 11.09 1.22
CA SER A 220 13.84 10.16 2.09
C SER A 220 12.97 9.03 2.62
N GLY A 221 11.72 9.35 2.97
CA GLY A 221 10.74 8.38 3.44
C GLY A 221 10.31 7.40 2.34
N THR A 222 10.17 7.87 1.10
CA THR A 222 9.91 7.01 -0.07
C THR A 222 11.06 6.02 -0.28
N ILE A 223 12.30 6.50 -0.28
CA ILE A 223 13.48 5.64 -0.47
C ILE A 223 13.55 4.58 0.64
N LYS A 224 13.43 5.00 1.91
CA LYS A 224 13.47 4.10 3.06
C LYS A 224 12.35 3.06 3.01
N SER A 225 11.13 3.48 2.69
CA SER A 225 9.99 2.59 2.54
C SER A 225 10.15 1.63 1.35
N ALA A 226 10.64 2.11 0.21
CA ALA A 226 10.87 1.28 -0.96
C ALA A 226 11.93 0.19 -0.69
N ILE A 227 13.00 0.52 0.03
CA ILE A 227 14.02 -0.48 0.42
C ILE A 227 13.42 -1.50 1.39
N GLY A 228 12.77 -1.04 2.47
CA GLY A 228 12.26 -1.94 3.51
C GLY A 228 11.09 -2.80 3.04
N LEU A 229 10.05 -2.18 2.48
CA LEU A 229 8.88 -2.90 1.95
C LEU A 229 9.25 -3.71 0.71
N GLY A 230 10.04 -3.13 -0.20
CA GLY A 230 10.46 -3.79 -1.43
C GLY A 230 11.24 -5.08 -1.15
N ASN A 231 12.17 -5.07 -0.20
CA ASN A 231 12.91 -6.27 0.21
C ASN A 231 11.96 -7.37 0.73
N LEU A 232 11.04 -7.03 1.65
CA LEU A 232 10.11 -8.00 2.23
C LEU A 232 9.12 -8.54 1.20
N LEU A 233 8.54 -7.67 0.39
CA LEU A 233 7.63 -8.04 -0.69
C LEU A 233 8.31 -8.93 -1.73
N TRP A 234 9.57 -8.65 -2.09
CA TRP A 234 10.36 -9.52 -2.98
C TRP A 234 10.55 -10.91 -2.39
N MET A 235 10.67 -11.02 -1.05
CA MET A 235 10.72 -12.31 -0.35
C MET A 235 9.35 -13.01 -0.24
N GLY A 236 8.28 -12.37 -0.70
CA GLY A 236 6.91 -12.87 -0.61
C GLY A 236 6.25 -12.61 0.73
N ILE A 237 6.81 -11.74 1.58
CA ILE A 237 6.28 -11.38 2.90
C ILE A 237 5.47 -10.10 2.77
N GLY A 238 4.23 -10.12 3.28
CA GLY A 238 3.35 -8.97 3.36
C GLY A 238 2.01 -9.15 2.66
N ASP A 239 0.94 -8.83 3.37
CA ASP A 239 -0.45 -8.97 2.93
C ASP A 239 -1.15 -7.62 2.82
N THR A 240 -0.66 -6.61 3.52
CA THR A 240 -1.10 -5.22 3.46
C THR A 240 0.07 -4.30 3.79
N ILE A 241 0.12 -3.13 3.19
CA ILE A 241 1.22 -2.18 3.36
C ILE A 241 0.73 -0.80 3.79
N ARG A 242 1.57 -0.08 4.54
CA ARG A 242 1.44 1.36 4.74
C ARG A 242 2.81 2.03 4.63
N VAL A 243 2.94 2.94 3.69
CA VAL A 243 4.05 3.88 3.61
C VAL A 243 3.80 4.99 4.64
N SER A 244 4.82 5.37 5.43
CA SER A 244 4.71 6.44 6.44
C SER A 244 5.56 7.62 6.02
N LEU A 245 4.94 8.74 5.70
CA LEU A 245 5.62 9.95 5.25
C LEU A 245 5.22 11.16 6.10
N SER A 246 6.16 12.07 6.29
CA SER A 246 5.85 13.43 6.75
C SER A 246 5.39 14.26 5.53
N ALA A 247 4.24 13.87 4.95
CA ALA A 247 3.63 14.43 3.76
C ALA A 247 2.11 14.19 3.77
N ASP A 248 1.41 14.61 2.71
CA ASP A 248 -0.02 14.33 2.55
C ASP A 248 -0.27 12.82 2.47
N PRO A 249 -1.30 12.28 3.14
CA PRO A 249 -1.66 10.86 3.08
C PRO A 249 -1.90 10.31 1.66
N VAL A 250 -2.30 11.13 0.72
CA VAL A 250 -2.43 10.77 -0.70
C VAL A 250 -1.08 10.33 -1.29
N GLU A 251 0.01 11.00 -0.91
CA GLU A 251 1.36 10.64 -1.36
C GLU A 251 1.79 9.27 -0.80
N GLU A 252 1.38 8.90 0.43
CA GLU A 252 1.63 7.57 0.98
C GLU A 252 0.99 6.47 0.11
N VAL A 253 -0.23 6.71 -0.39
CA VAL A 253 -0.95 5.78 -1.27
C VAL A 253 -0.25 5.65 -2.61
N LYS A 254 0.13 6.78 -3.24
CA LYS A 254 0.85 6.80 -4.52
C LYS A 254 2.16 6.01 -4.42
N VAL A 255 2.97 6.30 -3.41
CA VAL A 255 4.24 5.59 -3.18
C VAL A 255 4.01 4.09 -2.91
N GLY A 256 2.97 3.73 -2.17
CA GLY A 256 2.59 2.34 -1.94
C GLY A 256 2.31 1.60 -3.26
N TYR A 257 1.56 2.20 -4.17
CA TYR A 257 1.31 1.63 -5.50
C TYR A 257 2.57 1.57 -6.37
N GLU A 258 3.45 2.58 -6.32
CA GLU A 258 4.69 2.55 -7.08
C GLU A 258 5.61 1.40 -6.63
N ILE A 259 5.67 1.11 -5.31
CA ILE A 259 6.41 -0.05 -4.79
C ILE A 259 5.79 -1.36 -5.31
N LEU A 260 4.47 -1.53 -5.22
CA LEU A 260 3.79 -2.75 -5.66
C LEU A 260 3.89 -2.93 -7.18
N LYS A 261 3.74 -1.86 -7.94
CA LYS A 261 3.85 -1.83 -9.39
C LYS A 261 5.26 -2.20 -9.86
N SER A 262 6.29 -1.64 -9.23
CA SER A 262 7.70 -1.95 -9.53
C SER A 262 8.05 -3.42 -9.32
N LEU A 263 7.34 -4.11 -8.44
CA LEU A 263 7.50 -5.55 -8.17
C LEU A 263 6.54 -6.44 -8.97
N GLY A 264 5.65 -5.86 -9.77
CA GLY A 264 4.63 -6.61 -10.51
C GLY A 264 3.58 -7.28 -9.63
N LEU A 265 3.41 -6.83 -8.37
CA LEU A 265 2.49 -7.42 -7.39
C LEU A 265 1.08 -6.86 -7.50
N ARG A 266 0.97 -5.57 -7.81
CA ARG A 266 -0.31 -4.90 -8.02
C ARG A 266 -0.10 -3.68 -8.91
N HIS A 267 -1.00 -3.45 -9.83
CA HIS A 267 -0.93 -2.35 -10.77
C HIS A 267 -2.14 -1.42 -10.61
N ARG A 268 -1.90 -0.12 -10.77
CA ARG A 268 -2.92 0.92 -10.85
C ARG A 268 -2.37 2.06 -11.68
N GLY A 269 -3.16 2.52 -12.65
CA GLY A 269 -2.79 3.65 -13.51
C GLY A 269 -1.69 3.34 -14.52
N VAL A 270 -1.23 4.37 -15.15
CA VAL A 270 -0.22 4.30 -16.22
C VAL A 270 1.17 4.14 -15.62
N ASN A 271 1.89 3.10 -16.05
CA ASN A 271 3.30 2.92 -15.74
C ASN A 271 4.15 3.60 -16.81
N ILE A 272 4.72 4.77 -16.49
CA ILE A 272 5.55 5.52 -17.41
C ILE A 272 7.00 5.06 -17.31
N ILE A 273 7.51 4.53 -18.44
CA ILE A 273 8.90 4.11 -18.62
C ILE A 273 9.60 5.21 -19.42
N SER A 274 10.55 5.89 -18.81
CA SER A 274 11.25 7.00 -19.46
C SER A 274 12.77 6.88 -19.37
N CYS A 275 13.48 7.40 -20.36
CA CYS A 275 14.93 7.47 -20.30
C CYS A 275 15.39 8.69 -19.46
N PRO A 276 16.61 8.64 -18.85
CA PRO A 276 17.11 9.71 -18.00
C PRO A 276 17.50 10.99 -18.78
N SER A 277 17.20 11.02 -20.08
CA SER A 277 17.61 12.07 -20.99
C SER A 277 19.14 12.14 -21.22
N CYS A 278 19.58 12.50 -22.38
CA CYS A 278 20.99 12.70 -22.73
C CYS A 278 21.13 13.54 -24.01
N ALA A 279 22.36 13.81 -24.45
CA ALA A 279 22.62 14.62 -25.67
C ALA A 279 22.02 14.05 -26.97
N ARG A 280 21.52 12.82 -26.98
CA ARG A 280 20.85 12.19 -28.14
C ARG A 280 19.35 12.43 -28.18
N GLN A 281 18.76 13.10 -27.19
CA GLN A 281 17.32 13.33 -27.13
C GLN A 281 16.84 14.19 -28.30
N GLY A 282 15.72 13.82 -28.90
CA GLY A 282 15.06 14.57 -29.96
C GLY A 282 14.01 15.56 -29.44
N PHE A 283 13.70 15.51 -28.13
CA PHE A 283 12.77 16.41 -27.41
C PHE A 283 13.10 16.45 -25.93
N ASP A 284 12.53 17.38 -25.18
CA ASP A 284 12.69 17.51 -23.73
C ASP A 284 11.91 16.41 -22.99
N VAL A 285 12.58 15.28 -22.72
CA VAL A 285 11.98 14.10 -22.06
C VAL A 285 11.53 14.44 -20.65
N ILE A 286 12.34 15.17 -19.88
CA ILE A 286 12.06 15.47 -18.47
C ILE A 286 10.74 16.24 -18.36
N LYS A 287 10.65 17.36 -19.05
CA LYS A 287 9.43 18.20 -19.05
C LYS A 287 8.20 17.45 -19.60
N THR A 288 8.41 16.62 -20.62
CA THR A 288 7.33 15.80 -21.20
C THR A 288 6.78 14.81 -20.20
N VAL A 289 7.64 14.09 -19.47
CA VAL A 289 7.23 13.11 -18.47
C VAL A 289 6.48 13.77 -17.32
N GLU A 290 6.98 14.90 -16.79
CA GLU A 290 6.30 15.67 -15.73
C GLU A 290 4.87 16.08 -16.15
N VAL A 291 4.68 16.50 -17.38
CA VAL A 291 3.36 16.88 -17.92
C VAL A 291 2.46 15.67 -18.10
N LEU A 292 3.00 14.55 -18.62
CA LEU A 292 2.24 13.32 -18.84
C LEU A 292 1.82 12.68 -17.52
N GLU A 293 2.70 12.59 -16.52
CA GLU A 293 2.38 12.09 -15.18
C GLU A 293 1.16 12.81 -14.60
N LYS A 294 1.16 14.15 -14.67
CA LYS A 294 0.06 14.98 -14.18
C LYS A 294 -1.23 14.80 -15.00
N ARG A 295 -1.12 14.77 -16.34
CA ARG A 295 -2.30 14.66 -17.23
C ARG A 295 -2.95 13.29 -17.20
N LEU A 296 -2.19 12.24 -16.90
CA LEU A 296 -2.63 10.84 -16.87
C LEU A 296 -2.99 10.33 -15.47
N GLU A 297 -2.89 11.17 -14.43
CA GLU A 297 -3.15 10.79 -13.03
C GLU A 297 -4.59 10.28 -12.81
N HIS A 298 -5.54 10.75 -13.61
CA HIS A 298 -6.95 10.34 -13.54
C HIS A 298 -7.19 8.91 -14.03
N ILE A 299 -6.28 8.34 -14.83
CA ILE A 299 -6.41 6.97 -15.39
C ILE A 299 -6.06 5.98 -14.30
N LYS A 300 -7.01 5.07 -14.01
CA LYS A 300 -6.85 4.02 -13.00
C LYS A 300 -6.54 2.67 -13.61
N THR A 301 -6.80 2.51 -14.89
CA THR A 301 -6.58 1.29 -15.67
C THR A 301 -5.11 0.95 -15.77
N PRO A 302 -4.70 -0.27 -15.38
CA PRO A 302 -3.32 -0.69 -15.48
C PRO A 302 -2.84 -0.74 -16.94
N MET A 303 -1.85 0.05 -17.29
CA MET A 303 -1.22 0.02 -18.62
C MET A 303 0.18 0.62 -18.58
N SER A 304 0.94 0.46 -19.66
CA SER A 304 2.32 0.90 -19.79
C SER A 304 2.49 1.93 -20.90
N LEU A 305 3.32 2.96 -20.63
CA LEU A 305 3.67 4.01 -21.56
C LEU A 305 5.19 4.20 -21.60
N SER A 306 5.82 4.11 -22.77
CA SER A 306 7.24 4.43 -22.91
C SER A 306 7.46 5.80 -23.56
N ILE A 307 8.30 6.63 -22.94
CA ILE A 307 8.69 7.98 -23.42
C ILE A 307 10.22 8.03 -23.51
N ILE A 308 10.75 7.75 -24.67
CA ILE A 308 12.20 7.61 -24.88
C ILE A 308 12.71 8.65 -25.90
N GLY A 309 13.68 9.45 -25.48
CA GLY A 309 14.16 10.61 -26.23
C GLY A 309 14.89 10.30 -27.55
N CYS A 310 15.30 9.06 -27.81
CA CYS A 310 16.08 8.72 -29.01
C CYS A 310 15.83 7.31 -29.52
N VAL A 311 16.23 7.07 -30.78
CA VAL A 311 16.06 5.79 -31.48
C VAL A 311 16.95 4.66 -30.96
N VAL A 312 17.89 4.90 -30.04
CA VAL A 312 18.81 3.86 -29.56
C VAL A 312 18.09 2.84 -28.69
N ASN A 313 17.36 3.29 -27.67
CA ASN A 313 16.60 2.41 -26.79
C ASN A 313 15.09 2.47 -27.06
N GLY A 314 14.63 3.55 -27.70
CA GLY A 314 13.21 3.83 -27.89
C GLY A 314 12.42 2.71 -28.57
N PRO A 315 12.86 2.16 -29.69
CA PRO A 315 12.13 1.09 -30.34
C PRO A 315 12.02 -0.18 -29.47
N GLY A 316 13.09 -0.52 -28.73
CA GLY A 316 13.10 -1.69 -27.84
C GLY A 316 12.11 -1.54 -26.67
N GLU A 317 12.11 -0.39 -26.01
CA GLU A 317 11.16 -0.12 -24.92
C GLU A 317 9.71 -0.04 -25.42
N ALA A 318 9.49 0.61 -26.57
CA ALA A 318 8.16 0.76 -27.14
C ALA A 318 7.53 -0.57 -27.60
N LEU A 319 8.34 -1.58 -27.95
CA LEU A 319 7.87 -2.94 -28.26
C LEU A 319 7.23 -3.64 -27.04
N MET A 320 7.60 -3.22 -25.84
CA MET A 320 7.19 -3.85 -24.58
C MET A 320 6.08 -3.09 -23.86
N THR A 321 5.54 -2.02 -24.46
CA THR A 321 4.55 -1.14 -23.85
C THR A 321 3.27 -1.02 -24.66
N ASP A 322 2.16 -0.69 -24.01
CA ASP A 322 0.86 -0.50 -24.65
C ASP A 322 0.87 0.69 -25.59
N VAL A 323 1.45 1.81 -25.13
CA VAL A 323 1.66 3.03 -25.91
C VAL A 323 3.12 3.44 -25.79
N GLY A 324 3.73 3.93 -26.86
CA GLY A 324 5.11 4.38 -26.82
C GLY A 324 5.37 5.57 -27.73
N PHE A 325 6.28 6.44 -27.31
CA PHE A 325 6.84 7.49 -28.15
C PHE A 325 8.36 7.48 -28.11
N THR A 326 8.95 7.45 -29.30
CA THR A 326 10.41 7.45 -29.48
C THR A 326 10.82 8.69 -30.26
N GLY A 327 11.68 9.51 -29.64
CA GLY A 327 12.25 10.68 -30.32
C GLY A 327 13.11 10.29 -31.52
N GLY A 328 12.91 11.01 -32.59
CA GLY A 328 13.71 10.92 -33.82
C GLY A 328 14.52 12.19 -34.07
N GLY A 329 15.08 12.33 -35.25
CA GLY A 329 15.70 13.56 -35.72
C GLY A 329 14.70 14.57 -36.31
N ALA A 330 15.12 15.82 -36.46
CA ALA A 330 14.37 16.87 -37.18
C ALA A 330 12.99 17.24 -36.60
N GLY A 331 12.83 17.17 -35.27
CA GLY A 331 11.57 17.62 -34.60
C GLY A 331 10.40 16.64 -34.67
N HIS A 332 10.63 15.42 -35.11
CA HIS A 332 9.63 14.34 -35.20
C HIS A 332 10.00 13.13 -34.33
N GLY A 333 9.00 12.37 -33.92
CA GLY A 333 9.15 11.07 -33.28
C GLY A 333 8.26 10.01 -33.90
N MET A 334 8.37 8.78 -33.40
CA MET A 334 7.57 7.64 -33.82
C MET A 334 6.65 7.20 -32.66
N VAL A 335 5.37 7.11 -32.96
CA VAL A 335 4.35 6.54 -32.08
C VAL A 335 4.29 5.03 -32.26
N TYR A 336 4.17 4.31 -31.15
CA TYR A 336 3.98 2.88 -31.09
C TYR A 336 2.68 2.57 -30.35
N LEU A 337 1.90 1.62 -30.87
CA LEU A 337 0.67 1.13 -30.27
C LEU A 337 0.73 -0.40 -30.18
N ALA A 338 0.48 -0.93 -28.99
CA ALA A 338 0.57 -2.37 -28.71
C ALA A 338 1.88 -3.01 -29.26
N GLY A 339 3.00 -2.36 -29.01
CA GLY A 339 4.32 -2.81 -29.46
C GLY A 339 4.61 -2.68 -30.93
N LYS A 340 3.77 -2.03 -31.75
CA LYS A 340 3.98 -1.87 -33.19
C LYS A 340 4.14 -0.40 -33.55
N GLN A 341 5.03 -0.13 -34.51
CA GLN A 341 5.13 1.21 -35.10
C GLN A 341 3.81 1.59 -35.75
N SER A 342 3.30 2.78 -35.39
CA SER A 342 2.06 3.33 -35.92
C SER A 342 2.34 4.44 -36.93
N HIS A 343 2.73 5.60 -36.48
CA HIS A 343 2.95 6.75 -37.35
C HIS A 343 3.99 7.73 -36.79
N LYS A 344 4.51 8.60 -37.65
CA LYS A 344 5.37 9.71 -37.25
C LYS A 344 4.52 10.86 -36.74
N LEU A 345 5.03 11.57 -35.74
CA LEU A 345 4.35 12.69 -35.11
C LEU A 345 5.34 13.82 -34.80
N ASP A 346 4.90 15.07 -34.97
CA ASP A 346 5.66 16.25 -34.58
C ASP A 346 5.76 16.32 -33.03
N ASN A 347 6.92 16.72 -32.53
CA ASN A 347 7.18 16.75 -31.07
C ASN A 347 6.27 17.76 -30.34
N ASP A 348 5.85 18.82 -30.98
CA ASP A 348 4.94 19.85 -30.42
C ASP A 348 3.51 19.35 -30.21
N LYS A 349 3.09 18.32 -30.95
CA LYS A 349 1.79 17.67 -30.83
C LYS A 349 1.81 16.42 -29.97
N MET A 350 2.99 15.98 -29.54
CA MET A 350 3.20 14.69 -28.94
C MET A 350 2.39 14.49 -27.65
N VAL A 351 2.43 15.47 -26.74
CA VAL A 351 1.79 15.32 -25.42
C VAL A 351 0.29 15.10 -25.56
N ASP A 352 -0.38 15.94 -26.34
CA ASP A 352 -1.84 15.83 -26.53
C ASP A 352 -2.21 14.51 -27.19
N HIS A 353 -1.48 14.16 -28.25
CA HIS A 353 -1.73 12.90 -28.96
C HIS A 353 -1.49 11.65 -28.09
N ILE A 354 -0.41 11.63 -27.28
CA ILE A 354 -0.14 10.51 -26.37
C ILE A 354 -1.22 10.41 -25.31
N VAL A 355 -1.70 11.52 -24.75
CA VAL A 355 -2.83 11.49 -23.80
C VAL A 355 -4.07 10.87 -24.46
N GLU A 356 -4.45 11.29 -25.67
CA GLU A 356 -5.57 10.71 -26.41
C GLU A 356 -5.40 9.19 -26.64
N GLN A 357 -4.19 8.74 -27.02
CA GLN A 357 -3.92 7.31 -27.25
C GLN A 357 -3.99 6.50 -25.95
N VAL A 358 -3.50 7.06 -24.84
CA VAL A 358 -3.55 6.41 -23.52
C VAL A 358 -4.99 6.34 -23.01
N GLU A 359 -5.78 7.41 -23.15
CA GLU A 359 -7.21 7.42 -22.79
C GLU A 359 -8.02 6.42 -23.62
N ALA A 360 -7.79 6.37 -24.93
CA ALA A 360 -8.43 5.42 -25.82
C ALA A 360 -8.07 3.97 -25.44
N LYS A 361 -6.80 3.70 -25.14
CA LYS A 361 -6.35 2.37 -24.72
C LYS A 361 -6.89 1.99 -23.35
N ALA A 362 -6.99 2.90 -22.40
CA ALA A 362 -7.62 2.68 -21.11
C ALA A 362 -9.09 2.26 -21.28
N ALA A 363 -9.85 2.98 -22.11
CA ALA A 363 -11.24 2.66 -22.39
C ALA A 363 -11.41 1.27 -23.03
N GLU A 364 -10.51 0.87 -23.96
CA GLU A 364 -10.49 -0.47 -24.57
C GLU A 364 -10.26 -1.55 -23.51
N LEU A 365 -9.27 -1.36 -22.62
CA LEU A 365 -8.94 -2.31 -21.56
C LEU A 365 -10.06 -2.44 -20.52
N ASP A 366 -10.69 -1.35 -20.15
CA ASP A 366 -11.82 -1.33 -19.22
C ASP A 366 -13.04 -2.05 -19.82
N ALA A 367 -13.33 -1.86 -21.09
CA ALA A 367 -14.39 -2.57 -21.79
C ALA A 367 -14.13 -4.09 -21.79
N ALA A 368 -12.92 -4.51 -22.15
CA ALA A 368 -12.53 -5.92 -22.16
C ALA A 368 -12.59 -6.55 -20.75
N ALA A 369 -12.20 -5.82 -19.71
CA ALA A 369 -12.29 -6.29 -18.32
C ALA A 369 -13.76 -6.47 -17.88
N ASN A 370 -14.65 -5.55 -18.25
CA ASN A 370 -16.07 -5.63 -17.94
C ASN A 370 -16.73 -6.81 -18.65
N GLU A 371 -16.43 -7.07 -19.93
CA GLU A 371 -16.92 -8.23 -20.68
C GLU A 371 -16.46 -9.55 -20.03
N ALA A 372 -15.17 -9.62 -19.64
CA ALA A 372 -14.64 -10.81 -18.97
C ALA A 372 -15.29 -11.06 -17.60
N ALA A 373 -15.59 -10.00 -16.84
CA ALA A 373 -16.26 -10.10 -15.55
C ALA A 373 -17.73 -10.57 -15.71
N GLN A 374 -18.43 -10.11 -16.75
CA GLN A 374 -19.79 -10.56 -17.05
C GLN A 374 -19.82 -12.04 -17.46
N ALA A 375 -18.89 -12.46 -18.33
CA ALA A 375 -18.78 -13.86 -18.75
C ALA A 375 -18.39 -14.83 -17.63
N ALA A 376 -17.73 -14.35 -16.58
CA ALA A 376 -17.40 -15.15 -15.38
C ALA A 376 -18.54 -15.25 -14.36
N ALA A 377 -19.54 -14.38 -14.46
CA ALA A 377 -20.71 -14.35 -13.58
C ALA A 377 -21.90 -15.17 -14.14
N GLU A 378 -21.87 -15.54 -15.44
CA GLU A 378 -22.79 -16.47 -16.12
C GLU A 378 -22.28 -17.93 -15.98
#